data_0e1bc038741beda572c43353f4d2a07f
#
_entry.id   0e1bc038741beda572c43353f4d2a07f
#
_cell.length_a   1.000
_cell.length_b   1.000
_cell.length_c   1.000
_cell.angle_alpha   90.00
_cell.angle_beta   90.00
_cell.angle_gamma   90.00
#
_symmetry.space_group_name_H-M   'P 1'
#
loop_
_entity.id
_entity.type
_entity.pdbx_description
1 polymer ?
#
loop_
_entity_poly.entity_id
_entity_poly.type
_entity_poly.pdbx_seq_one_letter_code
_entity_poly.pdbx_strand_id
1 'polypeptide(L)'
;AQSLAGGQRFILDVPDLEGVQGIYESIIGVLETNRRALDLEALKRAVGWLSDARQILALGMGGGSTICAQEIQYRLFRLGLPVVSQNDGLLVRMMSSAVTPKDVVIVLSLGGYTQEIIERAAIASQYGAKVIAITPAGTPLAEQADLVLPLLVRENDYIFKPSTSRYAMLAMVDVLATELAMANKTQAKGRLRRIKLALDSHRGGVDRQPLGD
;
A
#
# COMPACT_ATOMS: atom_id res chain seq x y z
N ALA A 1 28.75 -22.57 8.65
CA ALA A 1 28.07 -23.65 9.35
C ALA A 1 26.86 -23.16 10.17
N GLN A 2 26.90 -21.96 10.77
CA GLN A 2 25.79 -21.39 11.55
C GLN A 2 24.60 -20.91 10.68
N SER A 3 24.82 -20.49 9.43
CA SER A 3 23.75 -20.05 8.53
C SER A 3 22.89 -21.18 7.97
N LEU A 4 23.45 -22.38 7.83
CA LEU A 4 22.72 -23.56 7.38
C LEU A 4 21.83 -24.19 8.49
N ALA A 5 22.24 -24.07 9.76
CA ALA A 5 21.43 -24.54 10.88
C ALA A 5 20.16 -23.68 11.10
N GLY A 6 20.20 -22.40 10.79
CA GLY A 6 19.03 -21.51 10.80
C GLY A 6 18.00 -21.90 9.73
N GLY A 7 18.45 -22.21 8.50
CA GLY A 7 17.55 -22.62 7.41
C GLY A 7 16.87 -23.96 7.64
N GLN A 8 17.52 -24.90 8.33
CA GLN A 8 16.90 -26.20 8.66
C GLN A 8 15.81 -26.10 9.75
N ARG A 9 15.94 -25.19 10.70
CA ARG A 9 14.87 -24.94 11.70
C ARG A 9 13.58 -24.47 11.04
N PHE A 10 13.66 -23.65 10.01
CA PHE A 10 12.53 -23.17 9.23
C PHE A 10 11.69 -24.28 8.58
N ILE A 11 12.31 -25.40 8.24
CA ILE A 11 11.63 -26.53 7.56
C ILE A 11 11.05 -27.52 8.58
N LEU A 12 11.62 -27.61 9.79
CA LEU A 12 11.30 -28.65 10.76
C LEU A 12 10.26 -28.24 11.81
N ASP A 13 10.14 -26.96 12.11
CA ASP A 13 9.16 -26.42 13.08
C ASP A 13 7.93 -25.85 12.36
N VAL A 14 7.26 -26.65 11.55
CA VAL A 14 5.92 -26.31 11.02
C VAL A 14 4.91 -26.78 12.08
N PRO A 15 4.35 -25.88 12.90
CA PRO A 15 3.26 -26.28 13.77
C PRO A 15 2.07 -26.72 12.94
N ASP A 16 1.27 -27.63 13.45
CA ASP A 16 -0.03 -27.95 12.90
C ASP A 16 -0.76 -26.63 12.59
N LEU A 17 -0.98 -26.40 11.30
CA LEU A 17 -1.83 -25.29 10.88
C LEU A 17 -3.18 -25.53 11.54
N GLU A 18 -3.62 -24.61 12.37
CA GLU A 18 -4.94 -24.63 13.03
C GLU A 18 -6.07 -24.59 11.98
N GLY A 19 -5.89 -25.28 10.86
CA GLY A 19 -6.81 -25.43 9.76
C GLY A 19 -7.24 -24.09 9.12
N VAL A 20 -8.29 -24.15 8.35
CA VAL A 20 -8.89 -22.99 7.64
C VAL A 20 -9.28 -21.88 8.62
N GLN A 21 -9.79 -22.24 9.80
CA GLN A 21 -10.25 -21.32 10.82
C GLN A 21 -9.10 -20.42 11.32
N GLY A 22 -7.94 -20.98 11.62
CA GLY A 22 -6.78 -20.22 12.11
C GLY A 22 -6.25 -19.20 11.10
N ILE A 23 -6.43 -19.43 9.79
CA ILE A 23 -6.09 -18.45 8.76
C ILE A 23 -7.01 -17.22 8.88
N TYR A 24 -8.33 -17.42 8.98
CA TYR A 24 -9.28 -16.32 9.13
C TYR A 24 -9.07 -15.57 10.45
N GLU A 25 -8.86 -16.26 11.55
CA GLU A 25 -8.59 -15.65 12.86
C GLU A 25 -7.31 -14.79 12.83
N SER A 26 -6.26 -15.27 12.18
CA SER A 26 -5.02 -14.50 11.98
C SER A 26 -5.26 -13.22 11.17
N ILE A 27 -6.07 -13.30 10.11
CA ILE A 27 -6.43 -12.12 9.30
C ILE A 27 -7.25 -11.14 10.11
N ILE A 28 -8.27 -11.60 10.82
CA ILE A 28 -9.10 -10.74 11.70
C ILE A 28 -8.22 -10.08 12.77
N GLY A 29 -7.34 -10.84 13.40
CA GLY A 29 -6.45 -10.34 14.44
C GLY A 29 -5.48 -9.24 13.96
N VAL A 30 -4.90 -9.39 12.76
CA VAL A 30 -4.02 -8.35 12.19
C VAL A 30 -4.78 -7.10 11.80
N LEU A 31 -5.99 -7.24 11.25
CA LEU A 31 -6.85 -6.10 10.92
C LEU A 31 -7.25 -5.32 12.18
N GLU A 32 -7.71 -6.01 13.22
CA GLU A 32 -8.10 -5.39 14.48
C GLU A 32 -6.93 -4.69 15.17
N THR A 33 -5.75 -5.29 15.15
CA THR A 33 -4.53 -4.70 15.72
C THR A 33 -4.17 -3.39 15.00
N ASN A 34 -4.19 -3.40 13.66
CA ASN A 34 -3.87 -2.21 12.87
C ASN A 34 -4.96 -1.14 12.97
N ARG A 35 -6.24 -1.53 13.06
CA ARG A 35 -7.34 -0.60 13.30
C ARG A 35 -7.16 0.21 14.58
N ARG A 36 -6.70 -0.43 15.67
CA ARG A 36 -6.45 0.24 16.97
C ARG A 36 -5.23 1.13 16.95
N ALA A 37 -4.26 0.83 16.11
CA ALA A 37 -3.01 1.57 16.00
C ALA A 37 -3.03 2.66 14.91
N LEU A 38 -4.19 2.88 14.26
CA LEU A 38 -4.31 3.87 13.18
C LEU A 38 -4.04 5.28 13.71
N ASP A 39 -3.03 5.93 13.13
CA ASP A 39 -2.71 7.35 13.39
C ASP A 39 -3.56 8.25 12.48
N LEU A 40 -4.62 8.82 13.08
CA LEU A 40 -5.55 9.68 12.35
C LEU A 40 -4.93 11.01 11.92
N GLU A 41 -3.97 11.56 12.67
CA GLU A 41 -3.30 12.81 12.29
C GLU A 41 -2.32 12.58 11.13
N ALA A 42 -1.58 11.47 11.15
CA ALA A 42 -0.75 11.07 10.02
C ALA A 42 -1.60 10.81 8.77
N LEU A 43 -2.73 10.12 8.92
CA LEU A 43 -3.68 9.88 7.83
C LEU A 43 -4.22 11.18 7.23
N LYS A 44 -4.64 12.13 8.06
CA LYS A 44 -5.13 13.44 7.63
C LYS A 44 -4.07 14.25 6.87
N ARG A 45 -2.82 14.21 7.35
CA ARG A 45 -1.69 14.84 6.64
C ARG A 45 -1.44 14.18 5.28
N ALA A 46 -1.47 12.84 5.21
CA ALA A 46 -1.32 12.11 3.96
C ALA A 46 -2.41 12.50 2.96
N VAL A 47 -3.67 12.56 3.39
CA VAL A 47 -4.81 12.99 2.57
C VAL A 47 -4.59 14.41 2.02
N GLY A 48 -4.13 15.36 2.84
CA GLY A 48 -3.82 16.72 2.39
C GLY A 48 -2.75 16.72 1.29
N TRP A 49 -1.62 16.04 1.51
CA TRP A 49 -0.53 16.00 0.53
C TRP A 49 -0.95 15.35 -0.79
N LEU A 50 -1.71 14.27 -0.72
CA LEU A 50 -2.17 13.55 -1.92
C LEU A 50 -3.24 14.31 -2.69
N SER A 51 -4.10 15.07 -2.01
CA SER A 51 -5.12 15.91 -2.65
C SER A 51 -4.50 17.03 -3.48
N ASP A 52 -3.37 17.59 -3.04
CA ASP A 52 -2.68 18.73 -3.67
C ASP A 52 -1.57 18.29 -4.64
N ALA A 53 -1.30 16.99 -4.75
CA ALA A 53 -0.21 16.47 -5.55
C ALA A 53 -0.41 16.71 -7.05
N ARG A 54 0.62 17.22 -7.74
CA ARG A 54 0.68 17.25 -9.21
C ARG A 54 0.70 15.86 -9.80
N GLN A 55 1.44 14.95 -9.18
CA GLN A 55 1.55 13.53 -9.52
C GLN A 55 1.80 12.70 -8.27
N ILE A 56 1.24 11.51 -8.25
CA ILE A 56 1.46 10.51 -7.20
C ILE A 56 2.17 9.32 -7.82
N LEU A 57 3.30 8.93 -7.26
CA LEU A 57 4.01 7.71 -7.63
C LEU A 57 3.83 6.69 -6.51
N ALA A 58 3.22 5.53 -6.80
CA ALA A 58 3.01 4.45 -5.85
C ALA A 58 4.01 3.33 -6.12
N LEU A 59 4.86 3.03 -5.15
CA LEU A 59 5.98 2.10 -5.26
C LEU A 59 5.85 0.96 -4.26
N GLY A 60 5.96 -0.28 -4.75
CA GLY A 60 6.05 -1.48 -3.92
C GLY A 60 6.96 -2.50 -4.61
N MET A 61 7.73 -3.24 -3.84
CA MET A 61 8.57 -4.33 -4.32
C MET A 61 8.27 -5.63 -3.58
N GLY A 62 8.38 -6.73 -4.31
CA GLY A 62 7.97 -8.05 -3.81
C GLY A 62 6.46 -8.27 -3.92
N GLY A 63 5.96 -9.48 -3.64
CA GLY A 63 4.60 -9.89 -3.96
C GLY A 63 3.51 -8.98 -3.39
N GLY A 64 3.38 -8.91 -2.06
CA GLY A 64 2.28 -8.18 -1.41
C GLY A 64 2.35 -6.66 -1.60
N SER A 65 3.54 -6.06 -1.47
CA SER A 65 3.72 -4.61 -1.60
C SER A 65 3.48 -4.12 -3.03
N THR A 66 3.86 -4.90 -4.05
CA THR A 66 3.58 -4.58 -5.46
C THR A 66 2.08 -4.57 -5.73
N ILE A 67 1.34 -5.57 -5.26
CA ILE A 67 -0.11 -5.64 -5.41
C ILE A 67 -0.78 -4.44 -4.74
N CYS A 68 -0.36 -4.10 -3.51
CA CYS A 68 -0.93 -2.95 -2.80
C CYS A 68 -0.61 -1.60 -3.48
N ALA A 69 0.56 -1.46 -4.11
CA ALA A 69 0.89 -0.27 -4.89
C ALA A 69 0.01 -0.14 -6.15
N GLN A 70 -0.29 -1.25 -6.81
CA GLN A 70 -1.24 -1.28 -7.93
C GLN A 70 -2.66 -0.96 -7.45
N GLU A 71 -3.07 -1.48 -6.30
CA GLU A 71 -4.39 -1.17 -5.72
C GLU A 71 -4.52 0.34 -5.40
N ILE A 72 -3.47 0.98 -4.87
CA ILE A 72 -3.44 2.45 -4.74
C ILE A 72 -3.72 3.12 -6.08
N GLN A 73 -3.06 2.68 -7.15
CA GLN A 73 -3.30 3.26 -8.47
C GLN A 73 -4.77 3.11 -8.88
N TYR A 74 -5.35 1.93 -8.74
CA TYR A 74 -6.75 1.70 -9.15
C TYR A 74 -7.73 2.51 -8.31
N ARG A 75 -7.52 2.60 -6.99
CA ARG A 75 -8.39 3.36 -6.09
C ARG A 75 -8.30 4.86 -6.36
N LEU A 76 -7.11 5.42 -6.41
CA LEU A 76 -6.89 6.85 -6.55
C LEU A 76 -7.22 7.34 -7.96
N PHE A 77 -6.96 6.53 -9.00
CA PHE A 77 -7.39 6.83 -10.38
C PHE A 77 -8.91 7.05 -10.47
N ARG A 78 -9.71 6.21 -9.82
CA ARG A 78 -11.18 6.36 -9.80
C ARG A 78 -11.63 7.68 -9.14
N LEU A 79 -10.84 8.20 -8.20
CA LEU A 79 -11.07 9.51 -7.59
C LEU A 79 -10.58 10.66 -8.48
N GLY A 80 -9.82 10.34 -9.53
CA GLY A 80 -9.27 11.27 -10.50
C GLY A 80 -7.98 11.93 -10.05
N LEU A 81 -7.27 11.30 -9.15
CA LEU A 81 -5.93 11.71 -8.77
C LEU A 81 -4.91 11.22 -9.81
N PRO A 82 -3.88 12.02 -10.11
CA PRO A 82 -2.85 11.69 -11.11
C PRO A 82 -1.84 10.70 -10.51
N VAL A 83 -2.20 9.43 -10.47
CA VAL A 83 -1.42 8.37 -9.83
C VAL A 83 -0.90 7.36 -10.85
N VAL A 84 0.32 6.89 -10.64
CA VAL A 84 0.93 5.80 -11.39
C VAL A 84 1.67 4.85 -10.44
N SER A 85 1.52 3.55 -10.67
CA SER A 85 2.31 2.51 -10.02
C SER A 85 3.20 1.83 -11.05
N GLN A 86 4.44 1.56 -10.67
CA GLN A 86 5.42 0.84 -11.48
C GLN A 86 6.19 -0.18 -10.65
N ASN A 87 6.54 -1.30 -11.29
CA ASN A 87 7.29 -2.39 -10.68
C ASN A 87 8.59 -2.75 -11.42
N ASP A 88 8.83 -2.15 -12.59
CA ASP A 88 10.12 -2.25 -13.26
C ASP A 88 11.17 -1.44 -12.49
N GLY A 89 12.22 -2.12 -12.00
CA GLY A 89 13.20 -1.51 -11.11
C GLY A 89 13.97 -0.33 -11.72
N LEU A 90 14.27 -0.38 -13.03
CA LEU A 90 14.97 0.69 -13.72
C LEU A 90 14.05 1.89 -13.96
N LEU A 91 12.84 1.62 -14.43
CA LEU A 91 11.83 2.66 -14.68
C LEU A 91 11.46 3.38 -13.38
N VAL A 92 11.27 2.63 -12.29
CA VAL A 92 11.01 3.22 -10.96
C VAL A 92 12.14 4.16 -10.54
N ARG A 93 13.41 3.78 -10.77
CA ARG A 93 14.56 4.64 -10.46
C ARG A 93 14.54 5.93 -11.30
N MET A 94 14.24 5.82 -12.59
CA MET A 94 14.11 6.99 -13.48
C MET A 94 12.95 7.89 -13.02
N MET A 95 11.79 7.33 -12.70
CA MET A 95 10.63 8.08 -12.22
C MET A 95 10.91 8.76 -10.88
N SER A 96 11.58 8.08 -9.95
CA SER A 96 11.97 8.67 -8.64
C SER A 96 12.92 9.87 -8.79
N SER A 97 13.73 9.90 -9.85
CA SER A 97 14.62 11.04 -10.14
C SER A 97 13.95 12.16 -10.95
N ALA A 98 12.78 11.91 -11.52
CA ALA A 98 12.02 12.88 -12.32
C ALA A 98 10.92 13.61 -11.53
N VAL A 99 10.78 13.33 -10.23
CA VAL A 99 9.80 14.00 -9.36
C VAL A 99 10.22 15.44 -9.04
N THR A 100 9.26 16.21 -8.56
CA THR A 100 9.43 17.60 -8.17
C THR A 100 8.82 17.83 -6.77
N PRO A 101 9.06 18.99 -6.12
CA PRO A 101 8.45 19.32 -4.83
C PRO A 101 6.91 19.35 -4.81
N LYS A 102 6.26 19.31 -5.98
CA LYS A 102 4.80 19.23 -6.12
C LYS A 102 4.29 17.80 -6.21
N ASP A 103 5.16 16.81 -6.17
CA ASP A 103 4.81 15.40 -6.30
C ASP A 103 4.84 14.70 -4.95
N VAL A 104 4.11 13.60 -4.86
CA VAL A 104 4.08 12.73 -3.68
C VAL A 104 4.44 11.31 -4.10
N VAL A 105 5.34 10.70 -3.36
CA VAL A 105 5.71 9.29 -3.54
C VAL A 105 5.17 8.49 -2.36
N ILE A 106 4.31 7.51 -2.64
CA ILE A 106 3.84 6.54 -1.65
C ILE A 106 4.69 5.29 -1.80
N VAL A 107 5.36 4.89 -0.74
CA VAL A 107 6.22 3.71 -0.72
C VAL A 107 5.66 2.67 0.24
N LEU A 108 5.43 1.46 -0.27
CA LEU A 108 4.86 0.37 0.49
C LEU A 108 5.89 -0.74 0.70
N SER A 109 6.09 -1.11 1.97
CA SER A 109 6.95 -2.24 2.32
C SER A 109 6.47 -2.92 3.60
N LEU A 110 6.18 -4.22 3.53
CA LEU A 110 5.78 -5.01 4.70
C LEU A 110 6.90 -5.14 5.74
N GLY A 111 8.15 -5.18 5.32
CA GLY A 111 9.29 -5.29 6.23
C GLY A 111 10.02 -3.97 6.49
N GLY A 112 10.00 -3.03 5.55
CA GLY A 112 10.71 -1.76 5.65
C GLY A 112 12.24 -1.83 5.45
N TYR A 113 12.76 -2.98 5.02
CA TYR A 113 14.22 -3.23 4.88
C TYR A 113 14.68 -3.48 3.44
N THR A 114 13.79 -3.44 2.46
CA THR A 114 14.16 -3.64 1.06
C THR A 114 15.00 -2.47 0.56
N GLN A 115 16.28 -2.71 0.32
CA GLN A 115 17.26 -1.68 0.01
C GLN A 115 16.86 -0.86 -1.22
N GLU A 116 16.41 -1.51 -2.28
CA GLU A 116 16.01 -0.84 -3.52
C GLU A 116 14.85 0.16 -3.29
N ILE A 117 13.90 -0.18 -2.43
CA ILE A 117 12.77 0.71 -2.13
C ILE A 117 13.22 1.91 -1.28
N ILE A 118 14.13 1.69 -0.33
CA ILE A 118 14.72 2.75 0.51
C ILE A 118 15.49 3.73 -0.38
N GLU A 119 16.30 3.24 -1.32
CA GLU A 119 17.03 4.08 -2.27
C GLU A 119 16.08 4.90 -3.16
N ARG A 120 14.95 4.34 -3.61
CA ARG A 120 13.96 5.08 -4.42
C ARG A 120 13.31 6.20 -3.60
N ALA A 121 12.98 5.93 -2.34
CA ALA A 121 12.48 6.94 -1.41
C ALA A 121 13.50 8.06 -1.21
N ALA A 122 14.76 7.71 -0.97
CA ALA A 122 15.87 8.68 -0.82
C ALA A 122 16.05 9.55 -2.06
N ILE A 123 16.06 8.95 -3.26
CA ILE A 123 16.14 9.69 -4.53
C ILE A 123 14.98 10.68 -4.65
N ALA A 124 13.75 10.25 -4.39
CA ALA A 124 12.57 11.11 -4.48
C ALA A 124 12.64 12.29 -3.49
N SER A 125 13.05 12.04 -2.24
CA SER A 125 13.29 13.09 -1.24
C SER A 125 14.37 14.07 -1.68
N GLN A 126 15.45 13.58 -2.28
CA GLN A 126 16.55 14.43 -2.78
C GLN A 126 16.07 15.43 -3.84
N TYR A 127 15.09 15.05 -4.67
CA TYR A 127 14.45 15.93 -5.65
C TYR A 127 13.26 16.72 -5.12
N GLY A 128 13.03 16.66 -3.79
CA GLY A 128 12.08 17.47 -3.06
C GLY A 128 10.65 16.97 -3.03
N ALA A 129 10.36 15.79 -3.59
CA ALA A 129 9.03 15.18 -3.45
C ALA A 129 8.78 14.76 -2.00
N LYS A 130 7.53 14.84 -1.57
CA LYS A 130 7.11 14.32 -0.26
C LYS A 130 7.00 12.80 -0.32
N VAL A 131 7.60 12.12 0.63
CA VAL A 131 7.57 10.65 0.72
C VAL A 131 6.65 10.22 1.86
N ILE A 132 5.63 9.44 1.53
CA ILE A 132 4.73 8.76 2.48
C ILE A 132 5.10 7.28 2.48
N ALA A 133 5.47 6.72 3.63
CA ALA A 133 5.72 5.29 3.76
C ALA A 133 4.56 4.58 4.46
N ILE A 134 4.09 3.47 3.86
CA ILE A 134 3.19 2.51 4.49
C ILE A 134 4.05 1.30 4.87
N THR A 135 4.51 1.27 6.11
CA THR A 135 5.56 0.33 6.59
C THR A 135 5.56 0.25 8.13
N PRO A 136 6.19 -0.76 8.74
CA PRO A 136 6.39 -0.76 10.18
C PRO A 136 7.24 0.43 10.64
N ALA A 137 6.87 1.01 11.79
CA ALA A 137 7.63 2.08 12.42
C ALA A 137 9.04 1.60 12.85
N GLY A 138 10.01 2.51 12.89
CA GLY A 138 11.38 2.21 13.31
C GLY A 138 12.18 1.38 12.31
N THR A 139 11.74 1.30 11.08
CA THR A 139 12.48 0.65 9.99
C THR A 139 13.26 1.69 9.15
N PRO A 140 14.31 1.28 8.43
CA PRO A 140 15.06 2.20 7.56
C PRO A 140 14.20 2.95 6.54
N LEU A 141 13.14 2.32 6.01
CA LEU A 141 12.19 3.00 5.13
C LEU A 141 11.36 4.04 5.89
N ALA A 142 10.94 3.75 7.12
CA ALA A 142 10.21 4.70 7.95
C ALA A 142 11.05 5.93 8.30
N GLU A 143 12.35 5.75 8.56
CA GLU A 143 13.30 6.84 8.82
C GLU A 143 13.56 7.72 7.58
N GLN A 144 13.47 7.13 6.37
CA GLN A 144 13.65 7.86 5.11
C GLN A 144 12.41 8.67 4.69
N ALA A 145 11.24 8.39 5.25
CA ALA A 145 9.98 9.00 4.83
C ALA A 145 9.68 10.29 5.60
N ASP A 146 9.04 11.26 4.92
CA ASP A 146 8.54 12.50 5.56
C ASP A 146 7.28 12.23 6.42
N LEU A 147 6.55 11.16 6.09
CA LEU A 147 5.35 10.74 6.80
C LEU A 147 5.23 9.22 6.78
N VAL A 148 4.95 8.64 7.93
CA VAL A 148 4.72 7.21 8.05
C VAL A 148 3.25 6.95 8.40
N LEU A 149 2.62 6.07 7.63
CA LEU A 149 1.37 5.40 8.00
C LEU A 149 1.75 4.01 8.54
N PRO A 150 1.84 3.85 9.86
CA PRO A 150 2.47 2.69 10.45
C PRO A 150 1.64 1.43 10.27
N LEU A 151 2.32 0.32 9.97
CA LEU A 151 1.75 -1.02 9.97
C LEU A 151 2.29 -1.81 11.14
N LEU A 152 1.42 -2.48 11.88
CA LEU A 152 1.82 -3.49 12.84
C LEU A 152 1.83 -4.85 12.15
N VAL A 153 3.04 -5.30 11.83
CA VAL A 153 3.28 -6.56 11.12
C VAL A 153 3.55 -7.65 12.15
N ARG A 154 2.79 -8.73 12.09
CA ARG A 154 3.04 -9.96 12.83
C ARG A 154 3.21 -11.10 11.82
N GLU A 155 4.35 -11.09 11.15
CA GLU A 155 4.75 -12.25 10.35
C GLU A 155 5.27 -13.30 11.31
N ASN A 156 4.84 -14.54 11.11
CA ASN A 156 5.43 -15.69 11.77
C ASN A 156 6.23 -16.49 10.73
N ASP A 157 7.27 -17.13 11.20
CA ASP A 157 8.25 -17.85 10.39
C ASP A 157 7.70 -19.19 9.78
N TYR A 158 6.39 -19.32 9.60
CA TYR A 158 5.80 -20.52 9.06
C TYR A 158 5.73 -20.49 7.53
N ILE A 159 6.44 -21.39 6.86
CA ILE A 159 6.57 -21.44 5.39
C ILE A 159 5.22 -21.54 4.67
N PHE A 160 4.24 -22.23 5.26
CA PHE A 160 2.94 -22.44 4.63
C PHE A 160 1.86 -21.46 5.09
N LYS A 161 2.16 -20.59 6.03
CA LYS A 161 1.18 -19.62 6.51
C LYS A 161 1.19 -18.38 5.59
N PRO A 162 0.03 -17.98 5.05
CA PRO A 162 -0.04 -16.79 4.23
C PRO A 162 0.34 -15.54 5.05
N SER A 163 1.09 -14.62 4.44
CA SER A 163 1.37 -13.30 5.04
C SER A 163 0.06 -12.57 5.31
N THR A 164 -0.31 -12.41 6.58
CA THR A 164 -1.51 -11.70 6.99
C THR A 164 -1.35 -10.19 6.93
N SER A 165 -0.12 -9.70 7.00
CA SER A 165 0.20 -8.26 6.97
C SER A 165 -0.20 -7.58 5.66
N ARG A 166 -0.27 -8.32 4.54
CA ARG A 166 -0.80 -7.79 3.28
C ARG A 166 -2.26 -7.33 3.41
N TYR A 167 -3.06 -7.97 4.25
CA TYR A 167 -4.45 -7.55 4.48
C TYR A 167 -4.51 -6.26 5.29
N ALA A 168 -3.61 -6.06 6.25
CA ALA A 168 -3.48 -4.80 6.96
C ALA A 168 -3.05 -3.67 6.02
N MET A 169 -2.12 -3.95 5.10
CA MET A 169 -1.68 -2.97 4.09
C MET A 169 -2.82 -2.63 3.12
N LEU A 170 -3.58 -3.60 2.64
CA LEU A 170 -4.76 -3.37 1.80
C LEU A 170 -5.83 -2.57 2.55
N ALA A 171 -6.10 -2.88 3.83
CA ALA A 171 -7.02 -2.11 4.65
C ALA A 171 -6.57 -0.66 4.81
N MET A 172 -5.26 -0.40 4.96
CA MET A 172 -4.70 0.96 5.00
C MET A 172 -4.92 1.69 3.66
N VAL A 173 -4.77 0.99 2.53
CA VAL A 173 -5.07 1.56 1.19
C VAL A 173 -6.54 1.93 1.08
N ASP A 174 -7.45 1.08 1.56
CA ASP A 174 -8.90 1.36 1.55
C ASP A 174 -9.26 2.55 2.44
N VAL A 175 -8.68 2.63 3.64
CA VAL A 175 -8.87 3.76 4.55
C VAL A 175 -8.38 5.06 3.90
N LEU A 176 -7.15 5.07 3.35
CA LEU A 176 -6.59 6.23 2.68
C LEU A 176 -7.43 6.69 1.48
N ALA A 177 -7.84 5.76 0.62
CA ALA A 177 -8.68 6.05 -0.54
C ALA A 177 -10.07 6.58 -0.13
N THR A 178 -10.65 6.04 0.95
CA THR A 178 -11.94 6.50 1.47
C THR A 178 -11.83 7.92 2.02
N GLU A 179 -10.83 8.23 2.81
CA GLU A 179 -10.60 9.57 3.35
C GLU A 179 -10.33 10.59 2.23
N LEU A 180 -9.57 10.23 1.20
CA LEU A 180 -9.38 11.05 -0.01
C LEU A 180 -10.71 11.32 -0.74
N ALA A 181 -11.56 10.30 -0.87
CA ALA A 181 -12.89 10.45 -1.48
C ALA A 181 -13.79 11.37 -0.64
N MET A 182 -13.72 11.28 0.68
CA MET A 182 -14.50 12.12 1.59
C MET A 182 -14.02 13.55 1.61
N ALA A 183 -12.72 13.81 1.52
CA ALA A 183 -12.14 15.15 1.43
C ALA A 183 -12.64 15.91 0.18
N ASN A 184 -12.86 15.20 -0.95
CA ASN A 184 -13.31 15.77 -2.22
C ASN A 184 -14.64 15.13 -2.71
N LYS A 185 -15.59 14.93 -1.80
CA LYS A 185 -16.80 14.12 -1.99
C LYS A 185 -17.59 14.44 -3.28
N THR A 186 -17.79 15.70 -3.59
CA THR A 186 -18.57 16.11 -4.77
C THR A 186 -17.87 15.72 -6.07
N GLN A 187 -16.58 15.97 -6.16
CA GLN A 187 -15.77 15.63 -7.34
C GLN A 187 -15.62 14.10 -7.51
N ALA A 188 -15.31 13.40 -6.41
CA ALA A 188 -15.20 11.95 -6.39
C ALA A 188 -16.51 11.29 -6.86
N LYS A 189 -17.65 11.71 -6.31
CA LYS A 189 -18.98 11.22 -6.72
C LYS A 189 -19.27 11.44 -8.21
N GLY A 190 -18.93 12.61 -8.74
CA GLY A 190 -19.13 12.91 -10.16
C GLY A 190 -18.28 12.03 -11.07
N ARG A 191 -17.02 11.75 -10.70
CA ARG A 191 -16.13 10.87 -11.46
C ARG A 191 -16.56 9.42 -11.39
N LEU A 192 -16.86 8.90 -10.21
CA LEU A 192 -17.33 7.53 -10.01
C LEU A 192 -18.62 7.24 -10.80
N ARG A 193 -19.55 8.20 -10.87
CA ARG A 193 -20.75 8.09 -11.73
C ARG A 193 -20.42 7.95 -13.20
N ARG A 194 -19.49 8.76 -13.72
CA ARG A 194 -19.07 8.67 -15.13
C ARG A 194 -18.40 7.35 -15.46
N ILE A 195 -17.50 6.89 -14.58
CA ILE A 195 -16.85 5.57 -14.73
C ILE A 195 -17.90 4.47 -14.74
N LYS A 196 -18.86 4.51 -13.79
CA LYS A 196 -19.94 3.52 -13.72
C LYS A 196 -20.77 3.50 -14.98
N LEU A 197 -21.18 4.65 -15.51
CA LEU A 197 -21.95 4.73 -16.74
C LEU A 197 -21.19 4.12 -17.94
N ALA A 198 -19.89 4.38 -18.05
CA ALA A 198 -19.05 3.82 -19.10
C ALA A 198 -18.93 2.29 -18.98
N LEU A 199 -18.78 1.77 -17.75
CA LEU A 199 -18.72 0.33 -17.51
C LEU A 199 -20.07 -0.37 -17.74
N ASP A 200 -21.16 0.22 -17.28
CA ASP A 200 -22.52 -0.31 -17.49
C ASP A 200 -22.86 -0.37 -18.99
N SER A 201 -22.49 0.65 -19.76
CA SER A 201 -22.63 0.66 -21.22
C SER A 201 -21.81 -0.45 -21.89
N HIS A 202 -20.58 -0.68 -21.44
CA HIS A 202 -19.71 -1.73 -21.97
C HIS A 202 -20.24 -3.14 -21.63
N ARG A 203 -20.86 -3.31 -20.46
CA ARG A 203 -21.40 -4.60 -19.98
C ARG A 203 -22.80 -4.95 -20.51
N GLY A 204 -23.40 -4.15 -21.38
CA GLY A 204 -24.71 -4.42 -21.98
C GLY A 204 -25.92 -3.96 -21.18
N GLY A 205 -25.75 -3.20 -20.11
CA GLY A 205 -26.77 -2.31 -19.54
C GLY A 205 -27.92 -2.89 -18.74
N VAL A 206 -28.04 -4.19 -18.53
CA VAL A 206 -29.25 -4.78 -17.89
C VAL A 206 -29.10 -4.98 -16.37
N ASP A 207 -27.90 -5.25 -15.88
CA ASP A 207 -27.68 -5.45 -14.45
C ASP A 207 -26.76 -4.36 -13.85
N ARG A 208 -27.27 -3.67 -12.85
CA ARG A 208 -26.52 -2.69 -12.06
C ARG A 208 -25.45 -3.39 -11.20
N GLN A 209 -24.34 -3.71 -11.80
CA GLN A 209 -23.21 -4.23 -11.05
C GLN A 209 -22.51 -3.12 -10.26
N PRO A 210 -21.96 -3.43 -9.08
CA PRO A 210 -21.18 -2.45 -8.33
C PRO A 210 -19.99 -1.96 -9.14
N LEU A 211 -19.45 -0.78 -8.79
CA LEU A 211 -18.16 -0.25 -9.27
C LEU A 211 -16.99 -1.09 -8.74
N GLY A 212 -17.24 -2.34 -8.47
CA GLY A 212 -16.22 -3.29 -8.11
C GLY A 212 -15.18 -3.46 -9.21
N ASP A 213 -14.27 -4.25 -8.98
CA ASP A 213 -13.07 -4.54 -9.73
C ASP A 213 -13.29 -4.85 -11.20
#